data_e4b916beda9490c5654088a0615e2353
#
_entry.id   e4b916beda9490c5654088a0615e2353
#
_cell.length_a   1.000
_cell.length_b   1.000
_cell.length_c   1.000
_cell.angle_alpha   90.00
_cell.angle_beta   90.00
_cell.angle_gamma   90.00
#
_symmetry.space_group_name_H-M   'P 1'
#
loop_
_entity.id
_entity.type
_entity.pdbx_description
1 polymer ?
#
loop_
_entity_poly.entity_id
_entity_poly.type
_entity_poly.pdbx_seq_one_letter_code
_entity_poly.pdbx_strand_id
1 'polypeptide(L)'
;SSLAFQANLLYKPLAWLRVNGILAYSVSNTEIDSYWGAETHHVASMRRGEFGGEIDAEESELPAGGELKQQSSRNESVTARLQLDANKYFGLAEEHNINASLGFEASSTKYVGTEITNRGYYPDRGLQFATFEQGVYPVFDAWLLANRPVLTDNLTNLIAVYASISYSYRNWITLNANARYDGSNRFGSQSNDKLLPVWSASLSYNPLEQFQATGFFDFLQLKFSYGYQGNMLEGQSPEMIIKKLPLDDYYHELVS
;
A
#
# COMPACT_ATOMS: atom_id res chain seq x y z
N SER A 1 -7.20 -0.27 -16.89
CA SER A 1 -7.39 -1.70 -17.18
C SER A 1 -6.68 -2.56 -16.15
N SER A 2 -7.24 -3.73 -15.79
CA SER A 2 -6.64 -4.64 -14.81
C SER A 2 -6.75 -6.09 -15.28
N LEU A 3 -5.73 -6.88 -14.91
CA LEU A 3 -5.69 -8.33 -15.09
C LEU A 3 -5.27 -8.95 -13.77
N ALA A 4 -5.95 -10.00 -13.33
CA ALA A 4 -5.57 -10.78 -12.17
C ALA A 4 -5.67 -12.27 -12.49
N PHE A 5 -4.69 -13.01 -12.01
CA PHE A 5 -4.62 -14.46 -12.08
C PHE A 5 -4.31 -15.02 -10.70
N GLN A 6 -5.00 -16.09 -10.32
CA GLN A 6 -4.73 -16.79 -9.08
C GLN A 6 -4.83 -18.30 -9.29
N ALA A 7 -3.81 -19.00 -8.86
CA ALA A 7 -3.80 -20.46 -8.77
C ALA A 7 -3.83 -20.89 -7.31
N ASN A 8 -4.69 -21.84 -6.99
CA ASN A 8 -4.81 -22.42 -5.64
C ASN A 8 -4.54 -23.92 -5.73
N LEU A 9 -3.65 -24.38 -4.87
CA LEU A 9 -3.34 -25.79 -4.67
C LEU A 9 -3.84 -26.22 -3.29
N LEU A 10 -4.67 -27.25 -3.25
CA LEU A 10 -5.07 -27.90 -2.02
C LEU A 10 -4.64 -29.37 -2.10
N TYR A 11 -3.77 -29.78 -1.18
CA TYR A 11 -3.30 -31.15 -1.07
C TYR A 11 -3.52 -31.67 0.34
N LYS A 12 -4.08 -32.87 0.47
CA LYS A 12 -4.38 -33.53 1.75
C LYS A 12 -3.60 -34.84 1.84
N PRO A 13 -2.33 -34.80 2.27
CA PRO A 13 -1.51 -36.00 2.39
C PRO A 13 -2.02 -36.96 3.49
N LEU A 14 -2.68 -36.42 4.51
CA LEU A 14 -3.25 -37.15 5.63
C LEU A 14 -4.64 -36.58 5.97
N ALA A 15 -5.50 -37.36 6.62
CA ALA A 15 -6.84 -36.91 6.99
C ALA A 15 -6.83 -35.66 7.89
N TRP A 16 -5.80 -35.50 8.70
CA TRP A 16 -5.62 -34.42 9.66
C TRP A 16 -4.69 -33.30 9.17
N LEU A 17 -4.06 -33.42 7.98
CA LEU A 17 -3.08 -32.47 7.44
C LEU A 17 -3.49 -31.97 6.07
N ARG A 18 -3.51 -30.66 5.89
CA ARG A 18 -3.74 -29.96 4.62
C ARG A 18 -2.54 -29.09 4.27
N VAL A 19 -2.21 -29.07 3.01
CA VAL A 19 -1.25 -28.15 2.41
C VAL A 19 -2.00 -27.24 1.45
N ASN A 20 -1.95 -25.93 1.68
CA ASN A 20 -2.54 -24.92 0.83
C ASN A 20 -1.44 -24.11 0.17
N GLY A 21 -1.43 -24.07 -1.15
CA GLY A 21 -0.55 -23.21 -1.94
C GLY A 21 -1.36 -22.17 -2.70
N ILE A 22 -0.93 -20.92 -2.70
CA ILE A 22 -1.51 -19.83 -3.48
C ILE A 22 -0.40 -19.15 -4.25
N LEU A 23 -0.64 -18.98 -5.56
CA LEU A 23 0.17 -18.12 -6.42
C LEU A 23 -0.77 -17.13 -7.08
N ALA A 24 -0.54 -15.85 -6.84
CA ALA A 24 -1.33 -14.78 -7.41
C ALA A 24 -0.44 -13.78 -8.16
N TYR A 25 -0.93 -13.32 -9.29
CA TYR A 25 -0.36 -12.25 -10.08
C TYR A 25 -1.45 -11.25 -10.43
N SER A 26 -1.18 -9.98 -10.26
CA SER A 26 -2.08 -8.94 -10.71
C SER A 26 -1.31 -7.78 -11.33
N VAL A 27 -1.91 -7.18 -12.35
CA VAL A 27 -1.42 -5.95 -12.96
C VAL A 27 -2.60 -5.01 -13.18
N SER A 28 -2.42 -3.76 -12.81
CA SER A 28 -3.40 -2.70 -13.02
C SER A 28 -2.71 -1.51 -13.68
N ASN A 29 -3.27 -1.05 -14.79
CA ASN A 29 -2.85 0.16 -15.47
C ASN A 29 -3.97 1.19 -15.34
N THR A 30 -3.62 2.38 -14.87
CA THR A 30 -4.53 3.51 -14.69
C THR A 30 -3.97 4.69 -15.48
N GLU A 31 -4.83 5.31 -16.28
CA GLU A 31 -4.55 6.54 -17.00
C GLU A 31 -5.64 7.54 -16.62
N ILE A 32 -5.24 8.73 -16.25
CA ILE A 32 -6.14 9.81 -15.86
C ILE A 32 -5.67 11.06 -16.59
N ASP A 33 -6.54 11.59 -17.43
CA ASP A 33 -6.37 12.88 -18.09
C ASP A 33 -7.33 13.88 -17.46
N SER A 34 -6.79 14.96 -16.96
CA SER A 34 -7.54 16.09 -16.42
C SER A 34 -7.28 17.32 -17.29
N TYR A 35 -8.34 17.90 -17.84
CA TYR A 35 -8.26 19.05 -18.72
C TYR A 35 -9.06 20.22 -18.18
N TRP A 36 -8.42 21.36 -18.17
CA TRP A 36 -9.05 22.66 -17.89
C TRP A 36 -8.96 23.54 -19.14
N GLY A 37 -10.11 23.82 -19.75
CA GLY A 37 -10.22 24.65 -20.95
C GLY A 37 -9.84 26.09 -20.70
N ALA A 38 -9.56 26.80 -21.78
CA ALA A 38 -9.14 28.19 -21.76
C ALA A 38 -10.15 29.15 -21.08
N GLU A 39 -11.42 28.78 -21.10
CA GLU A 39 -12.55 29.54 -20.53
C GLU A 39 -12.85 29.19 -19.07
N THR A 40 -12.15 28.22 -18.48
CA THR A 40 -12.35 27.87 -17.07
C THR A 40 -11.76 28.93 -16.15
N HIS A 41 -12.37 29.12 -14.97
CA HIS A 41 -11.84 30.03 -13.95
C HIS A 41 -10.40 29.66 -13.55
N HIS A 42 -10.07 28.37 -13.50
CA HIS A 42 -8.73 27.87 -13.20
C HIS A 42 -7.68 28.44 -14.19
N VAL A 43 -7.94 28.31 -15.48
CA VAL A 43 -7.03 28.83 -16.53
C VAL A 43 -7.07 30.35 -16.60
N ALA A 44 -8.24 30.97 -16.45
CA ALA A 44 -8.37 32.43 -16.45
C ALA A 44 -7.56 33.09 -15.31
N SER A 45 -7.52 32.49 -14.13
CA SER A 45 -6.73 33.00 -12.99
C SER A 45 -5.22 32.93 -13.25
N MET A 46 -4.75 31.93 -13.99
CA MET A 46 -3.34 31.78 -14.37
C MET A 46 -2.91 32.74 -15.46
N ARG A 47 -3.84 33.28 -16.26
CA ARG A 47 -3.56 34.27 -17.28
C ARG A 47 -3.34 35.68 -16.74
N ARG A 48 -3.69 35.89 -15.47
CA ARG A 48 -3.58 37.20 -14.84
C ARG A 48 -4.15 38.33 -15.69
N GLY A 49 -5.41 38.18 -15.98
CA GLY A 49 -6.24 39.24 -16.50
C GLY A 49 -7.58 39.15 -15.78
N GLU A 50 -8.30 40.23 -15.66
CA GLU A 50 -9.71 40.17 -15.36
C GLU A 50 -10.38 39.31 -16.43
N PHE A 51 -11.42 38.58 -16.06
CA PHE A 51 -12.17 37.74 -16.99
C PHE A 51 -12.59 38.56 -18.21
N GLY A 52 -11.96 38.31 -19.38
CA GLY A 52 -12.16 39.09 -20.59
C GLY A 52 -11.19 40.27 -20.81
N GLY A 53 -10.21 40.47 -19.93
CA GLY A 53 -9.13 41.47 -20.11
C GLY A 53 -7.99 41.01 -21.03
N GLU A 54 -7.06 41.94 -21.32
CA GLU A 54 -5.85 41.61 -22.04
C GLU A 54 -4.93 40.71 -21.20
N ILE A 55 -4.21 39.83 -21.89
CA ILE A 55 -3.21 38.97 -21.26
C ILE A 55 -1.99 39.80 -20.89
N ASP A 56 -1.62 39.82 -19.62
CA ASP A 56 -0.33 40.34 -19.19
C ASP A 56 0.75 39.30 -19.48
N ALA A 57 1.61 39.60 -20.46
CA ALA A 57 2.67 38.70 -20.89
C ALA A 57 3.71 38.45 -19.79
N GLU A 58 4.01 39.44 -18.97
CA GLU A 58 5.05 39.33 -17.95
C GLU A 58 4.57 38.51 -16.73
N GLU A 59 3.29 38.57 -16.40
CA GLU A 59 2.73 37.92 -15.23
C GLU A 59 1.98 36.59 -15.54
N SER A 60 1.77 36.24 -16.80
CA SER A 60 0.95 35.09 -17.20
C SER A 60 1.69 33.77 -16.99
N GLU A 61 1.10 32.89 -16.16
CA GLU A 61 1.55 31.52 -16.01
C GLU A 61 1.04 30.57 -17.12
N LEU A 62 -0.01 30.98 -17.85
CA LEU A 62 -0.60 30.22 -18.96
C LEU A 62 -1.09 31.18 -20.04
N PRO A 63 -0.20 31.62 -20.96
CA PRO A 63 -0.52 32.69 -21.92
C PRO A 63 -1.60 32.30 -22.93
N ALA A 64 -1.72 31.03 -23.32
CA ALA A 64 -2.67 30.56 -24.31
C ALA A 64 -3.07 29.11 -24.09
N GLY A 65 -4.23 28.69 -24.63
CA GLY A 65 -4.76 27.33 -24.49
C GLY A 65 -5.25 26.99 -23.09
N GLY A 66 -5.40 25.71 -22.83
CA GLY A 66 -5.77 25.15 -21.54
C GLY A 66 -4.62 24.42 -20.85
N GLU A 67 -4.89 23.82 -19.71
CA GLU A 67 -3.97 22.95 -18.97
C GLU A 67 -4.43 21.51 -19.09
N LEU A 68 -3.51 20.61 -19.43
CA LEU A 68 -3.70 19.18 -19.50
C LEU A 68 -2.76 18.49 -18.52
N LYS A 69 -3.33 17.86 -17.47
CA LYS A 69 -2.59 17.02 -16.55
C LYS A 69 -2.85 15.55 -16.90
N GLN A 70 -1.77 14.84 -17.16
CA GLN A 70 -1.79 13.42 -17.50
C GLN A 70 -1.10 12.61 -16.42
N GLN A 71 -1.77 11.59 -15.94
CA GLN A 71 -1.23 10.66 -14.97
C GLN A 71 -1.36 9.24 -15.54
N SER A 72 -0.25 8.54 -15.58
CA SER A 72 -0.22 7.12 -15.95
C SER A 72 0.45 6.35 -14.82
N SER A 73 -0.16 5.25 -14.42
CA SER A 73 0.44 4.38 -13.41
C SER A 73 0.21 2.91 -13.74
N ARG A 74 1.22 2.11 -13.43
CA ARG A 74 1.19 0.65 -13.49
C ARG A 74 1.54 0.09 -12.12
N ASN A 75 0.63 -0.70 -11.59
CA ASN A 75 0.85 -1.45 -10.36
C ASN A 75 0.87 -2.94 -10.69
N GLU A 76 1.96 -3.62 -10.37
CA GLU A 76 2.18 -5.03 -10.63
C GLU A 76 2.50 -5.74 -9.32
N SER A 77 1.77 -6.82 -9.01
CA SER A 77 1.94 -7.55 -7.76
C SER A 77 2.00 -9.05 -8.01
N VAL A 78 2.96 -9.68 -7.38
CA VAL A 78 3.12 -11.15 -7.31
C VAL A 78 3.05 -11.56 -5.86
N THR A 79 2.26 -12.57 -5.54
CA THR A 79 2.17 -13.13 -4.19
C THR A 79 2.26 -14.65 -4.26
N ALA A 80 3.12 -15.22 -3.44
CA ALA A 80 3.20 -16.66 -3.22
C ALA A 80 2.98 -16.95 -1.74
N ARG A 81 2.08 -17.89 -1.43
CA ARG A 81 1.79 -18.32 -0.06
C ARG A 81 1.79 -19.84 0.00
N LEU A 82 2.40 -20.38 1.03
CA LEU A 82 2.34 -21.79 1.38
C LEU A 82 1.89 -21.91 2.84
N GLN A 83 0.89 -22.72 3.10
CA GLN A 83 0.35 -22.92 4.43
C GLN A 83 0.11 -24.41 4.68
N LEU A 84 0.52 -24.87 5.86
CA LEU A 84 0.24 -26.17 6.41
C LEU A 84 -0.81 -26.02 7.51
N ASP A 85 -1.90 -26.75 7.42
CA ASP A 85 -2.95 -26.80 8.43
C ASP A 85 -3.08 -28.21 8.97
N ALA A 86 -3.00 -28.36 10.27
CA ALA A 86 -3.20 -29.62 10.97
C ALA A 86 -4.40 -29.51 11.92
N ASN A 87 -5.30 -30.47 11.85
CA ASN A 87 -6.42 -30.60 12.77
C ASN A 87 -6.49 -32.05 13.23
N LYS A 88 -6.37 -32.30 14.53
CA LYS A 88 -6.40 -33.66 15.07
C LYS A 88 -7.10 -33.70 16.41
N TYR A 89 -8.01 -34.68 16.49
CA TYR A 89 -8.62 -35.10 17.75
C TYR A 89 -7.86 -36.29 18.32
N PHE A 90 -7.75 -36.36 19.64
CA PHE A 90 -7.11 -37.48 20.36
C PHE A 90 -7.70 -37.62 21.76
N GLY A 91 -7.37 -38.74 22.42
CA GLY A 91 -8.00 -39.20 23.65
C GLY A 91 -9.02 -40.31 23.38
N LEU A 92 -9.42 -41.03 24.42
CA LEU A 92 -10.34 -42.17 24.29
C LEU A 92 -11.75 -41.75 23.83
N ALA A 93 -12.17 -40.54 24.16
CA ALA A 93 -13.45 -39.94 23.78
C ALA A 93 -13.27 -38.70 22.90
N GLU A 94 -12.13 -38.60 22.20
CA GLU A 94 -11.80 -37.42 21.35
C GLU A 94 -11.90 -36.07 22.08
N GLU A 95 -11.65 -36.09 23.40
CA GLU A 95 -11.80 -34.94 24.27
C GLU A 95 -10.75 -33.84 24.05
N HIS A 96 -9.67 -34.14 23.34
CA HIS A 96 -8.61 -33.20 22.99
C HIS A 96 -8.69 -32.87 21.52
N ASN A 97 -8.62 -31.60 21.20
CA ASN A 97 -8.51 -31.11 19.83
C ASN A 97 -7.31 -30.17 19.70
N ILE A 98 -6.46 -30.38 18.69
CA ILE A 98 -5.39 -29.48 18.28
C ILE A 98 -5.66 -29.03 16.86
N ASN A 99 -5.67 -27.70 16.68
CA ASN A 99 -5.59 -27.03 15.39
C ASN A 99 -4.29 -26.25 15.34
N ALA A 100 -3.47 -26.50 14.35
CA ALA A 100 -2.21 -25.77 14.14
C ALA A 100 -2.08 -25.35 12.68
N SER A 101 -1.56 -24.16 12.46
CA SER A 101 -1.23 -23.65 11.12
C SER A 101 0.18 -23.10 11.14
N LEU A 102 0.93 -23.36 10.07
CA LEU A 102 2.22 -22.78 9.78
C LEU A 102 2.20 -22.26 8.35
N GLY A 103 2.53 -20.98 8.14
CA GLY A 103 2.48 -20.38 6.84
C GLY A 103 3.72 -19.53 6.52
N PHE A 104 4.02 -19.48 5.24
CA PHE A 104 5.00 -18.60 4.63
C PHE A 104 4.33 -17.83 3.51
N GLU A 105 4.60 -16.54 3.44
CA GLU A 105 4.11 -15.65 2.38
C GLU A 105 5.26 -14.78 1.88
N ALA A 106 5.36 -14.65 0.57
CA ALA A 106 6.25 -13.70 -0.08
C ALA A 106 5.45 -12.91 -1.10
N SER A 107 5.59 -11.59 -1.10
CA SER A 107 4.98 -10.72 -2.09
C SER A 107 5.96 -9.67 -2.59
N SER A 108 5.80 -9.32 -3.87
CA SER A 108 6.54 -8.25 -4.53
C SER A 108 5.54 -7.38 -5.26
N THR A 109 5.55 -6.07 -4.96
CA THR A 109 4.68 -5.09 -5.61
C THR A 109 5.54 -4.00 -6.20
N LYS A 110 5.44 -3.81 -7.51
CA LYS A 110 6.09 -2.74 -8.26
C LYS A 110 5.06 -1.71 -8.70
N TYR A 111 5.30 -0.47 -8.32
CA TYR A 111 4.51 0.68 -8.76
C TYR A 111 5.38 1.58 -9.61
N VAL A 112 4.98 1.81 -10.87
CA VAL A 112 5.58 2.77 -11.79
C VAL A 112 4.55 3.81 -12.13
N GLY A 113 4.89 5.08 -11.98
CA GLY A 113 4.00 6.20 -12.25
C GLY A 113 4.70 7.31 -13.02
N THR A 114 3.94 8.01 -13.85
CA THR A 114 4.35 9.21 -14.55
C THR A 114 3.25 10.25 -14.38
N GLU A 115 3.63 11.46 -13.99
CA GLU A 115 2.73 12.60 -13.94
C GLU A 115 3.35 13.74 -14.74
N ILE A 116 2.59 14.30 -15.68
CA ILE A 116 2.99 15.38 -16.55
C ILE A 116 1.87 16.40 -16.58
N THR A 117 2.20 17.69 -16.38
CA THR A 117 1.28 18.80 -16.60
C THR A 117 1.79 19.60 -17.78
N ASN A 118 0.95 19.76 -18.79
CA ASN A 118 1.25 20.53 -19.99
C ASN A 118 0.30 21.71 -20.09
N ARG A 119 0.84 22.89 -20.39
CA ARG A 119 0.08 24.12 -20.61
C ARG A 119 0.09 24.51 -22.08
N GLY A 120 -0.95 25.20 -22.50
CA GLY A 120 -1.11 25.57 -23.89
C GLY A 120 -1.89 24.57 -24.75
N TYR A 121 -2.66 23.67 -24.13
CA TYR A 121 -3.37 22.60 -24.82
C TYR A 121 -4.66 23.06 -25.50
N TYR A 122 -4.84 22.65 -26.77
CA TYR A 122 -6.01 22.91 -27.58
C TYR A 122 -6.63 21.60 -28.10
N PRO A 123 -7.64 21.03 -27.44
CA PRO A 123 -8.30 19.80 -27.90
C PRO A 123 -8.99 19.98 -29.24
N ASP A 124 -9.59 21.15 -29.48
CA ASP A 124 -10.37 21.45 -30.70
C ASP A 124 -9.51 21.68 -31.93
N ARG A 125 -8.20 21.84 -31.76
CA ARG A 125 -7.25 22.09 -32.86
C ARG A 125 -6.40 20.87 -33.19
N GLY A 126 -6.99 19.67 -33.06
CA GLY A 126 -6.30 18.42 -33.34
C GLY A 126 -5.34 17.99 -32.24
N LEU A 127 -5.69 18.22 -30.97
CA LEU A 127 -4.91 17.83 -29.79
C LEU A 127 -3.49 18.44 -29.77
N GLN A 128 -3.37 19.71 -30.17
CA GLN A 128 -2.08 20.41 -30.29
C GLN A 128 -1.80 21.26 -29.06
N PHE A 129 -0.51 21.62 -28.92
CA PHE A 129 -0.05 22.57 -27.92
C PHE A 129 0.38 23.87 -28.57
N ALA A 130 0.12 24.99 -27.89
CA ALA A 130 0.66 26.30 -28.29
C ALA A 130 2.19 26.27 -28.20
N THR A 131 2.81 26.95 -29.15
CA THR A 131 4.27 27.23 -29.12
C THR A 131 4.47 28.60 -28.51
N PHE A 132 5.27 28.70 -27.47
CA PHE A 132 5.63 29.95 -26.82
C PHE A 132 7.07 30.30 -27.14
N GLU A 133 7.30 31.58 -27.44
CA GLU A 133 8.64 32.09 -27.65
C GLU A 133 9.32 32.29 -26.28
N GLN A 134 10.50 31.71 -26.12
CA GLN A 134 11.25 31.77 -24.87
C GLN A 134 11.63 33.22 -24.52
N GLY A 135 11.45 33.61 -23.28
CA GLY A 135 11.76 34.96 -22.77
C GLY A 135 10.63 35.98 -22.92
N VAL A 136 9.55 35.66 -23.64
CA VAL A 136 8.38 36.55 -23.76
C VAL A 136 7.47 36.42 -22.54
N TYR A 137 7.41 35.24 -21.94
CA TYR A 137 6.57 34.91 -20.80
C TYR A 137 7.41 34.41 -19.60
N PRO A 138 8.05 35.28 -18.84
CA PRO A 138 9.04 34.88 -17.82
C PRO A 138 8.45 34.02 -16.71
N VAL A 139 7.20 34.26 -16.30
CA VAL A 139 6.54 33.45 -15.28
C VAL A 139 6.19 32.04 -15.81
N PHE A 140 5.74 31.96 -17.07
CA PHE A 140 5.51 30.65 -17.71
C PHE A 140 6.84 29.88 -17.91
N ASP A 141 7.91 30.55 -18.32
CA ASP A 141 9.23 29.93 -18.47
C ASP A 141 9.77 29.43 -17.13
N ALA A 142 9.59 30.17 -16.04
CA ALA A 142 9.95 29.74 -14.70
C ALA A 142 9.10 28.52 -14.25
N TRP A 143 7.80 28.57 -14.54
CA TRP A 143 6.92 27.43 -14.27
C TRP A 143 7.38 26.16 -15.03
N LEU A 144 7.73 26.31 -16.32
CA LEU A 144 8.18 25.18 -17.15
C LEU A 144 9.47 24.55 -16.60
N LEU A 145 10.38 25.34 -16.02
CA LEU A 145 11.58 24.85 -15.37
C LEU A 145 11.29 24.12 -14.06
N ALA A 146 10.31 24.60 -13.28
CA ALA A 146 9.93 24.02 -11.99
C ALA A 146 9.05 22.78 -12.13
N ASN A 147 8.19 22.72 -13.15
CA ASN A 147 7.20 21.64 -13.33
C ASN A 147 7.69 20.58 -14.32
N ARG A 148 8.72 19.86 -13.90
CA ARG A 148 9.24 18.71 -14.65
C ARG A 148 8.34 17.50 -14.50
N PRO A 149 8.32 16.58 -15.48
CA PRO A 149 7.65 15.30 -15.34
C PRO A 149 8.10 14.57 -14.07
N VAL A 150 7.15 14.11 -13.29
CA VAL A 150 7.42 13.33 -12.07
C VAL A 150 7.37 11.85 -12.44
N LEU A 151 8.47 11.16 -12.21
CA LEU A 151 8.60 9.72 -12.41
C LEU A 151 8.70 9.04 -11.07
N THR A 152 7.88 8.02 -10.87
CA THR A 152 7.87 7.22 -9.65
C THR A 152 8.17 5.77 -10.03
N ASP A 153 9.12 5.14 -9.36
CA ASP A 153 9.42 3.69 -9.48
C ASP A 153 9.67 3.15 -8.07
N ASN A 154 8.66 2.49 -7.52
CA ASN A 154 8.69 1.94 -6.18
C ASN A 154 8.57 0.42 -6.23
N LEU A 155 9.51 -0.28 -5.62
CA LEU A 155 9.47 -1.71 -5.43
C LEU A 155 9.33 -2.03 -3.93
N THR A 156 8.27 -2.75 -3.58
CA THR A 156 8.02 -3.22 -2.23
C THR A 156 8.05 -4.74 -2.21
N ASN A 157 8.98 -5.32 -1.47
CA ASN A 157 9.05 -6.74 -1.21
C ASN A 157 8.67 -7.00 0.26
N LEU A 158 7.88 -8.02 0.47
CA LEU A 158 7.42 -8.42 1.80
C LEU A 158 7.54 -9.93 1.94
N ILE A 159 8.07 -10.36 3.08
CA ILE A 159 8.15 -11.77 3.47
C ILE A 159 7.50 -11.90 4.84
N ALA A 160 6.65 -12.89 5.01
CA ALA A 160 6.02 -13.18 6.28
C ALA A 160 6.10 -14.67 6.61
N VAL A 161 6.38 -14.96 7.88
CA VAL A 161 6.24 -16.30 8.45
C VAL A 161 5.27 -16.21 9.61
N TYR A 162 4.29 -17.09 9.64
CA TYR A 162 3.29 -17.09 10.71
C TYR A 162 2.97 -18.50 11.18
N ALA A 163 2.65 -18.60 12.46
CA ALA A 163 2.20 -19.82 13.09
C ALA A 163 1.02 -19.53 14.01
N SER A 164 0.08 -20.46 14.07
CA SER A 164 -0.99 -20.45 15.05
C SER A 164 -1.20 -21.84 15.61
N ILE A 165 -1.57 -21.91 16.87
CA ILE A 165 -1.95 -23.15 17.53
C ILE A 165 -3.17 -22.87 18.42
N SER A 166 -4.14 -23.76 18.35
CA SER A 166 -5.32 -23.78 19.21
C SER A 166 -5.45 -25.18 19.81
N TYR A 167 -5.49 -25.25 21.10
CA TYR A 167 -5.74 -26.48 21.82
C TYR A 167 -7.04 -26.35 22.60
N SER A 168 -7.94 -27.32 22.44
CA SER A 168 -9.20 -27.36 23.15
C SER A 168 -9.34 -28.69 23.90
N TYR A 169 -9.78 -28.64 25.14
CA TYR A 169 -10.12 -29.81 25.95
C TYR A 169 -11.60 -29.78 26.29
N ARG A 170 -12.34 -30.80 25.84
CA ARG A 170 -13.79 -30.99 26.05
C ARG A 170 -14.66 -29.76 25.78
N ASN A 171 -14.19 -28.85 24.92
CA ASN A 171 -14.83 -27.57 24.61
C ASN A 171 -15.00 -26.59 25.79
N TRP A 172 -14.63 -26.95 27.02
CA TRP A 172 -14.75 -26.05 28.16
C TRP A 172 -13.50 -25.22 28.43
N ILE A 173 -12.33 -25.63 27.93
CA ILE A 173 -11.12 -24.80 27.95
C ILE A 173 -10.48 -24.76 26.55
N THR A 174 -10.09 -23.58 26.08
CA THR A 174 -9.37 -23.41 24.82
C THR A 174 -8.21 -22.46 25.03
N LEU A 175 -7.03 -22.89 24.63
CA LEU A 175 -5.79 -22.10 24.58
C LEU A 175 -5.47 -21.79 23.14
N ASN A 176 -5.18 -20.52 22.82
CA ASN A 176 -4.72 -20.12 21.50
C ASN A 176 -3.41 -19.35 21.62
N ALA A 177 -2.50 -19.59 20.70
CA ALA A 177 -1.29 -18.79 20.54
C ALA A 177 -1.07 -18.52 19.04
N ASN A 178 -0.70 -17.30 18.71
CA ASN A 178 -0.41 -16.85 17.36
C ASN A 178 0.90 -16.08 17.38
N ALA A 179 1.71 -16.28 16.34
CA ALA A 179 2.93 -15.51 16.11
C ALA A 179 3.07 -15.22 14.63
N ARG A 180 3.53 -14.02 14.30
CA ARG A 180 3.83 -13.59 12.93
C ARG A 180 5.09 -12.72 12.94
N TYR A 181 5.94 -12.97 11.96
CA TYR A 181 7.11 -12.16 11.66
C TYR A 181 6.99 -11.63 10.25
N ASP A 182 7.02 -10.32 10.10
CA ASP A 182 6.98 -9.63 8.81
C ASP A 182 8.31 -8.95 8.55
N GLY A 183 8.88 -9.19 7.37
CA GLY A 183 10.08 -8.53 6.87
C GLY A 183 9.76 -7.78 5.57
N SER A 184 10.31 -6.57 5.41
CA SER A 184 10.12 -5.79 4.20
C SER A 184 11.39 -5.00 3.85
N ASN A 185 11.62 -4.76 2.55
CA ASN A 185 12.66 -3.86 2.08
C ASN A 185 12.35 -2.38 2.41
N ARG A 186 11.12 -2.07 2.87
CA ARG A 186 10.73 -0.74 3.35
C ARG A 186 11.15 -0.47 4.79
N PHE A 187 11.59 -1.49 5.53
CA PHE A 187 12.17 -1.31 6.85
C PHE A 187 13.56 -0.68 6.72
N GLY A 188 13.79 0.44 7.38
CA GLY A 188 15.00 1.24 7.23
C GLY A 188 16.30 0.43 7.36
N SER A 189 17.30 0.75 6.55
CA SER A 189 18.59 0.06 6.52
C SER A 189 19.37 0.16 7.84
N GLN A 190 19.01 1.11 8.69
CA GLN A 190 19.62 1.34 10.02
C GLN A 190 18.77 0.79 11.17
N SER A 191 17.55 0.31 10.93
CA SER A 191 16.80 -0.33 12.00
C SER A 191 17.28 -1.76 12.18
N ASN A 192 17.66 -2.12 13.40
CA ASN A 192 17.91 -3.51 13.79
C ASN A 192 16.63 -4.35 13.70
N ASP A 193 15.48 -3.70 13.50
CA ASP A 193 14.15 -4.29 13.47
C ASP A 193 13.65 -4.48 12.04
N LYS A 194 14.43 -5.22 11.23
CA LYS A 194 14.00 -5.64 9.89
C LYS A 194 12.82 -6.63 9.91
N LEU A 195 12.55 -7.19 11.06
CA LEU A 195 11.48 -8.13 11.32
C LEU A 195 10.65 -7.61 12.50
N LEU A 196 9.37 -7.41 12.28
CA LEU A 196 8.43 -7.00 13.32
C LEU A 196 7.71 -8.23 13.87
N PRO A 197 8.05 -8.68 15.10
CA PRO A 197 7.33 -9.76 15.74
C PRO A 197 5.97 -9.27 16.25
N VAL A 198 4.93 -9.98 15.89
CA VAL A 198 3.58 -9.83 16.45
C VAL A 198 3.19 -11.17 17.03
N TRP A 199 2.77 -11.19 18.28
CA TRP A 199 2.28 -12.43 18.88
C TRP A 199 1.15 -12.16 19.86
N SER A 200 0.30 -13.16 20.03
CA SER A 200 -0.77 -13.13 21.01
C SER A 200 -1.01 -14.52 21.59
N ALA A 201 -1.44 -14.56 22.84
CA ALA A 201 -1.93 -15.76 23.49
C ALA A 201 -3.28 -15.45 24.12
N SER A 202 -4.19 -16.41 24.10
CA SER A 202 -5.50 -16.28 24.72
C SER A 202 -5.96 -17.58 25.37
N LEU A 203 -6.69 -17.43 26.45
CA LEU A 203 -7.36 -18.49 27.18
C LEU A 203 -8.86 -18.20 27.15
N SER A 204 -9.63 -19.21 26.78
CA SER A 204 -11.08 -19.20 26.90
C SER A 204 -11.52 -20.33 27.82
N TYR A 205 -12.38 -20.02 28.78
CA TYR A 205 -12.90 -20.97 29.75
C TYR A 205 -14.43 -20.87 29.84
N ASN A 206 -15.11 -22.01 29.71
CA ASN A 206 -16.56 -22.14 29.79
C ASN A 206 -16.92 -23.02 31.00
N PRO A 207 -17.19 -22.43 32.17
CA PRO A 207 -17.51 -23.20 33.37
C PRO A 207 -18.81 -23.98 33.28
N LEU A 208 -19.81 -23.51 32.53
CA LEU A 208 -21.08 -24.21 32.40
C LEU A 208 -20.93 -25.57 31.69
N GLU A 209 -20.07 -25.60 30.67
CA GLU A 209 -19.74 -26.88 30.00
C GLU A 209 -18.96 -27.82 30.91
N GLN A 210 -18.03 -27.29 31.73
CA GLN A 210 -17.26 -28.10 32.67
C GLN A 210 -18.13 -28.75 33.72
N PHE A 211 -19.05 -27.99 34.32
CA PHE A 211 -19.85 -28.44 35.44
C PHE A 211 -21.22 -28.97 35.01
N GLN A 212 -21.53 -28.98 33.72
CA GLN A 212 -22.85 -29.33 33.16
C GLN A 212 -23.97 -28.61 33.90
N ALA A 213 -23.71 -27.37 34.31
CA ALA A 213 -24.61 -26.61 35.15
C ALA A 213 -25.79 -26.09 34.31
N THR A 214 -27.00 -26.51 34.72
CA THR A 214 -28.25 -25.95 34.21
C THR A 214 -28.81 -24.99 35.25
N GLY A 215 -29.06 -23.75 34.84
CA GLY A 215 -29.53 -22.73 35.77
C GLY A 215 -29.96 -21.45 35.09
N PHE A 216 -29.80 -20.33 35.78
CA PHE A 216 -30.20 -19.02 35.29
C PHE A 216 -29.41 -18.53 34.05
N PHE A 217 -28.20 -19.04 33.86
CA PHE A 217 -27.37 -18.75 32.71
C PHE A 217 -27.34 -19.91 31.73
N ASP A 218 -27.67 -19.67 30.48
CA ASP A 218 -27.54 -20.64 29.37
C ASP A 218 -26.13 -20.70 28.81
N PHE A 219 -25.37 -19.62 28.97
CA PHE A 219 -24.01 -19.49 28.46
C PHE A 219 -23.15 -18.57 29.35
N LEU A 220 -21.96 -19.03 29.70
CA LEU A 220 -20.95 -18.25 30.41
C LEU A 220 -19.56 -18.55 29.85
N GLN A 221 -18.89 -17.57 29.27
CA GLN A 221 -17.54 -17.75 28.79
C GLN A 221 -16.63 -16.63 29.31
N LEU A 222 -15.55 -17.03 29.95
CA LEU A 222 -14.48 -16.12 30.38
C LEU A 222 -13.35 -16.16 29.36
N LYS A 223 -12.90 -15.00 28.91
CA LYS A 223 -11.80 -14.87 27.95
C LYS A 223 -10.72 -13.96 28.53
N PHE A 224 -9.50 -14.40 28.41
CA PHE A 224 -8.30 -13.62 28.70
C PHE A 224 -7.38 -13.65 27.47
N SER A 225 -6.84 -12.50 27.08
CA SER A 225 -5.89 -12.42 25.98
C SER A 225 -4.79 -11.41 26.31
N TYR A 226 -3.59 -11.75 25.86
CA TYR A 226 -2.41 -10.90 25.99
C TYR A 226 -1.56 -11.04 24.73
N GLY A 227 -0.94 -9.96 24.28
CA GLY A 227 -0.12 -9.99 23.09
C GLY A 227 0.71 -8.73 22.90
N TYR A 228 1.62 -8.80 21.96
CA TYR A 228 2.47 -7.72 21.52
C TYR A 228 2.22 -7.46 20.02
N GLN A 229 2.03 -6.21 19.66
CA GLN A 229 1.84 -5.77 18.29
C GLN A 229 2.86 -4.67 17.96
N GLY A 230 3.67 -4.92 16.95
CA GLY A 230 4.51 -3.91 16.34
C GLY A 230 3.74 -3.15 15.25
N ASN A 231 4.00 -1.85 15.11
CA ASN A 231 3.40 -1.03 14.05
C ASN A 231 4.47 -0.59 13.05
N MET A 232 4.16 -0.67 11.75
CA MET A 232 4.99 -0.06 10.71
C MET A 232 4.67 1.43 10.63
N LEU A 233 5.70 2.27 10.58
CA LEU A 233 5.56 3.67 10.19
C LEU A 233 5.44 3.73 8.67
N GLU A 234 4.25 4.03 8.17
CA GLU A 234 4.03 4.29 6.75
C GLU A 234 4.70 5.61 6.35
N GLY A 235 5.35 5.62 5.19
CA GLY A 235 5.89 6.85 4.58
C GLY A 235 7.36 7.14 4.85
N GLN A 236 8.10 6.31 5.58
CA GLN A 236 9.55 6.42 5.68
C GLN A 236 10.24 5.53 4.64
N SER A 237 11.05 6.14 3.78
CA SER A 237 11.93 5.40 2.87
C SER A 237 13.20 5.01 3.61
N PRO A 238 13.67 3.75 3.51
CA PRO A 238 14.96 3.34 4.05
C PRO A 238 16.14 3.85 3.23
N GLU A 239 15.88 4.45 2.09
CA GLU A 239 16.92 4.97 1.20
C GLU A 239 17.27 6.42 1.54
N MET A 240 18.56 6.73 1.41
CA MET A 240 19.04 8.09 1.55
C MET A 240 18.45 8.94 0.42
N ILE A 241 17.49 9.80 0.74
CA ILE A 241 16.94 10.74 -0.23
C ILE A 241 17.92 11.91 -0.37
N ILE A 242 18.71 11.91 -1.42
CA ILE A 242 19.55 13.06 -1.78
C ILE A 242 18.64 14.06 -2.47
N LYS A 243 18.26 15.14 -1.77
CA LYS A 243 17.64 16.30 -2.39
C LYS A 243 18.74 17.16 -2.98
N LYS A 244 18.67 17.43 -4.29
CA LYS A 244 19.50 18.46 -4.91
C LYS A 244 18.94 19.81 -4.43
N LEU A 245 19.66 20.47 -3.55
CA LEU A 245 19.34 21.85 -3.18
C LEU A 245 19.51 22.76 -4.39
N PRO A 246 18.69 23.82 -4.54
CA PRO A 246 18.96 24.89 -5.50
C PRO A 246 20.37 25.45 -5.32
N LEU A 247 21.01 25.81 -6.40
CA LEU A 247 22.40 26.32 -6.37
C LEU A 247 22.58 27.54 -5.44
N ASP A 248 21.54 28.33 -5.26
CA ASP A 248 21.55 29.50 -4.36
C ASP A 248 21.70 29.14 -2.88
N ASP A 249 21.07 28.03 -2.42
CA ASP A 249 21.21 27.58 -1.03
C ASP A 249 22.60 27.01 -0.74
N TYR A 250 23.28 26.47 -1.76
CA TYR A 250 24.63 25.92 -1.61
C TYR A 250 25.69 26.99 -1.35
N TYR A 251 25.52 28.18 -1.93
CA TYR A 251 26.46 29.29 -1.69
C TYR A 251 26.26 30.00 -0.35
N HIS A 252 25.05 29.96 0.21
CA HIS A 252 24.79 30.56 1.52
C HIS A 252 25.33 29.70 2.67
N GLU A 253 25.36 28.38 2.56
CA GLU A 253 25.94 27.49 3.58
C GLU A 253 27.47 27.50 3.59
N LEU A 254 28.13 27.85 2.47
CA LEU A 254 29.60 27.92 2.41
C LEU A 254 30.18 29.26 2.87
N VAL A 255 29.35 30.27 3.14
CA VAL A 255 29.75 31.63 3.53
C VAL A 255 29.31 31.98 4.96
N SER A 256 28.58 31.09 5.65
CA SER A 256 28.21 31.21 7.07
C SER A 256 29.07 30.27 7.90
#